data_e1e3365a3d7ecb631e3f6935f3a8bc2e
#
_entry.id   e1e3365a3d7ecb631e3f6935f3a8bc2e
#
_cell.length_a   1.000
_cell.length_b   1.000
_cell.length_c   1.000
_cell.angle_alpha   90.00
_cell.angle_beta   90.00
_cell.angle_gamma   90.00
#
_symmetry.space_group_name_H-M   'P 1'
#
loop_
_entity.id
_entity.type
_entity.pdbx_description
1 polymer ?
#
loop_
_entity_poly.entity_id
_entity_poly.type
_entity_poly.pdbx_seq_one_letter_code
_entity_poly.pdbx_strand_id
1 'polypeptide(L)'
;MSGSQTLVVKLGTSVLTGGSRRLNRAHMVELVRQCAQQHAAGHRIVIVTSGAMAAGREHLGYPELPPTIASKQLLAAVGQSRLIQLWEQLFSIYGIHIGQMLLTRADMEDRERFLNARDTLRALLHNHIVPVINENDAVATAEIKVGDNDNLSALAAMLGGADKLLLLTDQQGLFTADPRNNPDAELISDVHVIDDALRSLAGGSVSGLGTGGMSTKLQAADVACRAGIDVIIASGSRTGVISDVIEGKPVGTRFHAQQSPLENRKRWIFGAPPAGELTVDDGALAAIIERGSSLLPKGIRAIQGNFSRGEVIRIRSLQGRDIAHGVSRYNSDAMRMIAGHHSQQISDILGYEYGPVAVHRDDMIVS
;
A
#
# COMPACT_ATOMS: atom_id res chain seq x y z
N MET A 1 -3.69 -26.20 -5.44
CA MET A 1 -4.44 -24.92 -5.49
C MET A 1 -3.54 -23.87 -4.88
N SER A 2 -3.17 -22.82 -5.59
CA SER A 2 -2.39 -21.71 -5.03
C SER A 2 -3.23 -21.07 -3.92
N GLY A 3 -2.62 -20.80 -2.77
CA GLY A 3 -3.31 -20.15 -1.64
C GLY A 3 -3.88 -18.78 -2.05
N SER A 4 -4.76 -18.22 -1.22
CA SER A 4 -5.27 -16.85 -1.39
C SER A 4 -4.12 -15.86 -1.49
N GLN A 5 -4.10 -15.04 -2.54
CA GLN A 5 -3.09 -13.99 -2.77
C GLN A 5 -3.73 -12.62 -2.59
N THR A 6 -2.91 -11.63 -2.19
CA THR A 6 -3.28 -10.21 -2.21
C THR A 6 -2.59 -9.54 -3.39
N LEU A 7 -3.38 -9.00 -4.32
CA LEU A 7 -2.90 -8.27 -5.49
C LEU A 7 -3.30 -6.80 -5.41
N VAL A 8 -2.31 -5.92 -5.51
CA VAL A 8 -2.55 -4.49 -5.72
C VAL A 8 -2.48 -4.21 -7.22
N VAL A 9 -3.53 -3.60 -7.77
CA VAL A 9 -3.63 -3.22 -9.18
C VAL A 9 -3.61 -1.70 -9.28
N LYS A 10 -2.55 -1.15 -9.85
CA LYS A 10 -2.44 0.28 -10.11
C LYS A 10 -2.87 0.62 -11.53
N LEU A 11 -3.73 1.60 -11.64
CA LEU A 11 -4.35 2.07 -12.88
C LEU A 11 -4.02 3.54 -13.12
N GLY A 12 -3.15 3.81 -14.08
CA GLY A 12 -2.79 5.17 -14.49
C GLY A 12 -3.89 5.85 -15.30
N THR A 13 -3.85 7.17 -15.40
CA THR A 13 -4.84 7.96 -16.16
C THR A 13 -4.90 7.51 -17.64
N SER A 14 -3.75 7.24 -18.27
CA SER A 14 -3.70 6.74 -19.66
C SER A 14 -4.47 5.43 -19.85
N VAL A 15 -4.36 4.50 -18.91
CA VAL A 15 -5.10 3.23 -18.91
C VAL A 15 -6.60 3.49 -18.77
N LEU A 16 -6.99 4.33 -17.80
CA LEU A 16 -8.40 4.62 -17.51
C LEU A 16 -9.09 5.43 -18.61
N THR A 17 -8.34 6.23 -19.37
CA THR A 17 -8.88 7.04 -20.46
C THR A 17 -8.71 6.39 -21.84
N GLY A 18 -7.85 5.37 -21.95
CA GLY A 18 -7.46 4.80 -23.24
C GLY A 18 -6.83 5.82 -24.17
N GLY A 19 -6.10 6.82 -23.62
CA GLY A 19 -5.51 7.93 -24.36
C GLY A 19 -6.51 9.04 -24.76
N SER A 20 -7.78 8.93 -24.39
CA SER A 20 -8.81 9.93 -24.68
C SER A 20 -8.91 11.01 -23.58
N ARG A 21 -9.77 12.03 -23.81
CA ARG A 21 -9.99 13.11 -22.84
C ARG A 21 -10.95 12.73 -21.70
N ARG A 22 -11.65 11.58 -21.78
CA ARG A 22 -12.65 11.09 -20.82
C ARG A 22 -12.33 9.68 -20.37
N LEU A 23 -12.94 9.26 -19.26
CA LEU A 23 -12.82 7.90 -18.77
C LEU A 23 -13.41 6.90 -19.76
N ASN A 24 -12.66 5.86 -20.11
CA ASN A 24 -13.10 4.76 -20.95
C ASN A 24 -13.86 3.73 -20.10
N ARG A 25 -15.15 3.94 -19.92
CA ARG A 25 -16.02 3.11 -19.09
C ARG A 25 -16.05 1.65 -19.55
N ALA A 26 -16.02 1.40 -20.85
CA ALA A 26 -16.01 0.04 -21.39
C ALA A 26 -14.75 -0.72 -20.96
N HIS A 27 -13.59 -0.06 -21.01
CA HIS A 27 -12.34 -0.63 -20.56
C HIS A 27 -12.34 -0.85 -19.03
N MET A 28 -12.87 0.09 -18.26
CA MET A 28 -13.01 -0.05 -16.80
C MET A 28 -13.93 -1.23 -16.43
N VAL A 29 -15.02 -1.46 -17.16
CA VAL A 29 -15.90 -2.65 -16.98
C VAL A 29 -15.08 -3.94 -17.12
N GLU A 30 -14.24 -4.05 -18.15
CA GLU A 30 -13.43 -5.24 -18.38
C GLU A 30 -12.39 -5.46 -17.24
N LEU A 31 -11.73 -4.40 -16.81
CA LEU A 31 -10.79 -4.47 -15.66
C LEU A 31 -11.50 -4.91 -14.38
N VAL A 32 -12.68 -4.34 -14.10
CA VAL A 32 -13.48 -4.73 -12.93
C VAL A 32 -13.96 -6.17 -13.04
N ARG A 33 -14.36 -6.63 -14.24
CA ARG A 33 -14.74 -8.03 -14.48
C ARG A 33 -13.61 -8.99 -14.08
N GLN A 34 -12.37 -8.69 -14.46
CA GLN A 34 -11.20 -9.49 -14.08
C GLN A 34 -10.96 -9.46 -12.57
N CYS A 35 -11.03 -8.26 -11.95
CA CYS A 35 -10.92 -8.13 -10.50
C CYS A 35 -11.99 -8.95 -9.75
N ALA A 36 -13.24 -8.85 -10.20
CA ALA A 36 -14.37 -9.57 -9.62
C ALA A 36 -14.21 -11.09 -9.74
N GLN A 37 -13.72 -11.58 -10.87
CA GLN A 37 -13.43 -13.00 -11.07
C GLN A 37 -12.38 -13.50 -10.05
N GLN A 38 -11.31 -12.74 -9.83
CA GLN A 38 -10.27 -13.11 -8.87
C GLN A 38 -10.74 -12.97 -7.41
N HIS A 39 -11.54 -11.95 -7.13
CA HIS A 39 -12.18 -11.79 -5.82
C HIS A 39 -13.10 -12.98 -5.49
N ALA A 40 -13.92 -13.42 -6.45
CA ALA A 40 -14.78 -14.61 -6.31
C ALA A 40 -13.97 -15.91 -6.15
N ALA A 41 -12.74 -15.98 -6.68
CA ALA A 41 -11.81 -17.09 -6.47
C ALA A 41 -11.10 -17.07 -5.09
N GLY A 42 -11.41 -16.07 -4.24
CA GLY A 42 -10.88 -15.93 -2.88
C GLY A 42 -9.58 -15.14 -2.78
N HIS A 43 -9.15 -14.47 -3.86
CA HIS A 43 -8.02 -13.53 -3.81
C HIS A 43 -8.48 -12.17 -3.29
N ARG A 44 -7.56 -11.44 -2.67
CA ARG A 44 -7.78 -10.07 -2.17
C ARG A 44 -7.27 -9.07 -3.20
N ILE A 45 -8.13 -8.17 -3.64
CA ILE A 45 -7.81 -7.15 -4.64
C ILE A 45 -7.82 -5.78 -3.99
N VAL A 46 -6.80 -4.99 -4.29
CA VAL A 46 -6.70 -3.56 -3.92
C VAL A 46 -6.53 -2.77 -5.22
N ILE A 47 -7.32 -1.75 -5.41
CA ILE A 47 -7.22 -0.84 -6.55
C ILE A 47 -6.48 0.42 -6.11
N VAL A 48 -5.44 0.81 -6.84
CA VAL A 48 -4.83 2.14 -6.73
C VAL A 48 -5.12 2.88 -8.03
N THR A 49 -6.01 3.85 -7.97
CA THR A 49 -6.55 4.52 -9.14
C THR A 49 -5.94 5.90 -9.35
N SER A 50 -5.86 6.34 -10.58
CA SER A 50 -5.72 7.73 -10.99
C SER A 50 -7.04 8.20 -11.62
N GLY A 51 -7.03 9.34 -12.31
CA GLY A 51 -8.14 9.76 -13.16
C GLY A 51 -9.11 10.74 -12.52
N ALA A 52 -8.91 11.17 -11.25
CA ALA A 52 -9.79 12.15 -10.60
C ALA A 52 -9.85 13.46 -11.40
N MET A 53 -8.71 14.03 -11.81
CA MET A 53 -8.71 15.25 -12.64
C MET A 53 -9.37 15.05 -14.01
N ALA A 54 -9.21 13.89 -14.63
CA ALA A 54 -9.88 13.57 -15.91
C ALA A 54 -11.40 13.50 -15.72
N ALA A 55 -11.87 12.82 -14.68
CA ALA A 55 -13.29 12.77 -14.32
C ALA A 55 -13.86 14.15 -14.00
N GLY A 56 -13.10 15.01 -13.32
CA GLY A 56 -13.50 16.39 -13.03
C GLY A 56 -13.62 17.25 -14.27
N ARG A 57 -12.65 17.17 -15.18
CA ARG A 57 -12.71 17.84 -16.50
C ARG A 57 -13.92 17.41 -17.31
N GLU A 58 -14.16 16.11 -17.40
CA GLU A 58 -15.31 15.55 -18.11
C GLU A 58 -16.63 16.05 -17.50
N HIS A 59 -16.75 16.02 -16.16
CA HIS A 59 -17.96 16.42 -15.47
C HIS A 59 -18.28 17.92 -15.61
N LEU A 60 -17.25 18.76 -15.62
CA LEU A 60 -17.38 20.22 -15.79
C LEU A 60 -17.45 20.69 -17.26
N GLY A 61 -17.54 19.77 -18.22
CA GLY A 61 -17.62 20.10 -19.65
C GLY A 61 -16.33 20.68 -20.22
N TYR A 62 -15.17 20.25 -19.71
CA TYR A 62 -13.82 20.68 -20.17
C TYR A 62 -13.55 22.19 -20.04
N PRO A 63 -13.67 22.77 -18.85
CA PRO A 63 -13.48 24.19 -18.64
C PRO A 63 -12.06 24.63 -18.99
N GLU A 64 -11.93 25.84 -19.52
CA GLU A 64 -10.64 26.52 -19.63
C GLU A 64 -10.24 27.08 -18.26
N LEU A 65 -9.24 26.46 -17.66
CA LEU A 65 -8.73 26.84 -16.34
C LEU A 65 -7.25 27.22 -16.47
N PRO A 66 -6.79 28.21 -15.71
CA PRO A 66 -5.39 28.55 -15.66
C PRO A 66 -4.56 27.34 -15.15
N PRO A 67 -3.30 27.19 -15.60
CA PRO A 67 -2.48 26.03 -15.22
C PRO A 67 -1.88 26.17 -13.79
N THR A 68 -2.74 26.41 -12.82
CA THR A 68 -2.38 26.58 -11.41
C THR A 68 -2.62 25.31 -10.60
N ILE A 69 -1.99 25.22 -9.41
CA ILE A 69 -2.22 24.15 -8.46
C ILE A 69 -3.70 24.14 -8.04
N ALA A 70 -4.27 25.29 -7.73
CA ALA A 70 -5.68 25.41 -7.36
C ALA A 70 -6.63 24.87 -8.43
N SER A 71 -6.35 25.09 -9.72
CA SER A 71 -7.13 24.51 -10.83
C SER A 71 -7.05 23.00 -10.87
N LYS A 72 -5.87 22.41 -10.60
CA LYS A 72 -5.69 20.95 -10.50
C LYS A 72 -6.44 20.39 -9.31
N GLN A 73 -6.33 21.04 -8.14
CA GLN A 73 -7.04 20.65 -6.91
C GLN A 73 -8.56 20.73 -7.08
N LEU A 74 -9.07 21.79 -7.75
CA LEU A 74 -10.48 21.93 -8.08
C LEU A 74 -10.95 20.74 -8.94
N LEU A 75 -10.21 20.43 -10.01
CA LEU A 75 -10.56 19.31 -10.90
C LEU A 75 -10.51 17.97 -10.16
N ALA A 76 -9.52 17.77 -9.30
CA ALA A 76 -9.40 16.56 -8.50
C ALA A 76 -10.54 16.43 -7.48
N ALA A 77 -10.87 17.51 -6.77
CA ALA A 77 -11.95 17.53 -5.78
C ALA A 77 -13.32 17.21 -6.40
N VAL A 78 -13.65 17.86 -7.53
CA VAL A 78 -14.89 17.58 -8.27
C VAL A 78 -14.86 16.16 -8.84
N GLY A 79 -13.73 15.75 -9.41
CA GLY A 79 -13.61 14.48 -10.12
C GLY A 79 -13.51 13.27 -9.21
N GLN A 80 -12.96 13.41 -8.00
CA GLN A 80 -12.82 12.27 -7.07
C GLN A 80 -14.18 11.68 -6.70
N SER A 81 -15.19 12.50 -6.44
CA SER A 81 -16.53 12.00 -6.15
C SER A 81 -17.15 11.25 -7.33
N ARG A 82 -16.88 11.68 -8.56
CA ARG A 82 -17.37 11.01 -9.78
C ARG A 82 -16.62 9.72 -10.07
N LEU A 83 -15.32 9.72 -9.84
CA LEU A 83 -14.47 8.55 -10.03
C LEU A 83 -14.86 7.43 -9.07
N ILE A 84 -15.03 7.73 -7.78
CA ILE A 84 -15.38 6.69 -6.80
C ILE A 84 -16.81 6.17 -7.04
N GLN A 85 -17.74 7.04 -7.42
CA GLN A 85 -19.10 6.62 -7.79
C GLN A 85 -19.09 5.67 -8.99
N LEU A 86 -18.22 5.91 -9.98
CA LEU A 86 -18.06 5.03 -11.12
C LEU A 86 -17.50 3.66 -10.70
N TRP A 87 -16.45 3.63 -9.86
CA TRP A 87 -15.93 2.37 -9.33
C TRP A 87 -16.98 1.59 -8.56
N GLU A 88 -17.75 2.25 -7.70
CA GLU A 88 -18.87 1.65 -6.96
C GLU A 88 -19.89 1.00 -7.91
N GLN A 89 -20.36 1.76 -8.92
CA GLN A 89 -21.31 1.26 -9.90
C GLN A 89 -20.79 0.03 -10.64
N LEU A 90 -19.50 0.00 -11.01
CA LEU A 90 -18.91 -1.11 -11.74
C LEU A 90 -18.74 -2.36 -10.86
N PHE A 91 -18.27 -2.23 -9.64
CA PHE A 91 -18.15 -3.36 -8.71
C PHE A 91 -19.49 -3.89 -8.22
N SER A 92 -20.49 -3.02 -8.07
CA SER A 92 -21.85 -3.41 -7.67
C SER A 92 -22.53 -4.35 -8.66
N ILE A 93 -22.15 -4.35 -9.95
CA ILE A 93 -22.62 -5.32 -10.96
C ILE A 93 -22.32 -6.76 -10.53
N TYR A 94 -21.24 -6.95 -9.74
CA TYR A 94 -20.79 -8.25 -9.25
C TYR A 94 -21.14 -8.45 -7.76
N GLY A 95 -21.93 -7.57 -7.16
CA GLY A 95 -22.29 -7.63 -5.74
C GLY A 95 -21.11 -7.36 -4.79
N ILE A 96 -20.06 -6.71 -5.26
CA ILE A 96 -18.85 -6.41 -4.52
C ILE A 96 -18.91 -4.98 -4.00
N HIS A 97 -18.70 -4.81 -2.68
CA HIS A 97 -18.55 -3.49 -2.07
C HIS A 97 -17.14 -2.96 -2.22
N ILE A 98 -17.02 -1.65 -2.32
CA ILE A 98 -15.73 -0.96 -2.30
C ILE A 98 -15.60 -0.05 -1.09
N GLY A 99 -14.37 0.24 -0.68
CA GLY A 99 -14.04 1.22 0.36
C GLY A 99 -13.05 2.25 -0.17
N GLN A 100 -13.40 3.54 -0.15
CA GLN A 100 -12.49 4.61 -0.57
C GLN A 100 -11.45 4.90 0.50
N MET A 101 -10.18 5.01 0.10
CA MET A 101 -9.10 5.54 0.92
C MET A 101 -8.36 6.64 0.16
N LEU A 102 -8.32 7.84 0.73
CA LEU A 102 -7.54 8.96 0.20
C LEU A 102 -6.32 9.18 1.08
N LEU A 103 -5.14 9.04 0.49
CA LEU A 103 -3.88 9.07 1.22
C LEU A 103 -2.97 10.15 0.62
N THR A 104 -2.10 10.69 1.46
CA THR A 104 -1.02 11.59 1.06
C THR A 104 0.32 11.00 1.48
N ARG A 105 1.41 11.57 0.97
CA ARG A 105 2.76 11.19 1.41
C ARG A 105 2.95 11.41 2.92
N ALA A 106 2.40 12.48 3.46
CA ALA A 106 2.46 12.77 4.90
C ALA A 106 1.83 11.65 5.75
N ASP A 107 0.75 11.02 5.26
CA ASP A 107 0.11 9.89 5.94
C ASP A 107 1.00 8.64 5.96
N MET A 108 1.93 8.53 5.01
CA MET A 108 2.88 7.42 4.94
C MET A 108 4.15 7.66 5.77
N GLU A 109 4.56 8.92 5.95
CA GLU A 109 5.73 9.31 6.72
C GLU A 109 5.44 9.37 8.23
N ASP A 110 4.21 9.68 8.60
CA ASP A 110 3.75 9.68 9.99
C ASP A 110 3.37 8.27 10.44
N ARG A 111 4.02 7.77 11.49
CA ARG A 111 3.84 6.39 11.96
C ARG A 111 2.42 6.07 12.45
N GLU A 112 1.77 7.01 13.12
CA GLU A 112 0.43 6.81 13.62
C GLU A 112 -0.58 6.78 12.47
N ARG A 113 -0.48 7.71 11.51
CA ARG A 113 -1.31 7.74 10.31
C ARG A 113 -1.10 6.51 9.44
N PHE A 114 0.15 6.08 9.29
CA PHE A 114 0.50 4.83 8.60
C PHE A 114 -0.20 3.61 9.23
N LEU A 115 -0.17 3.49 10.58
CA LEU A 115 -0.87 2.40 11.25
C LEU A 115 -2.39 2.48 11.10
N ASN A 116 -2.97 3.68 11.15
CA ASN A 116 -4.41 3.87 10.92
C ASN A 116 -4.81 3.46 9.50
N ALA A 117 -4.05 3.89 8.49
CA ALA A 117 -4.28 3.49 7.11
C ALA A 117 -4.14 1.97 6.93
N ARG A 118 -3.11 1.35 7.55
CA ARG A 118 -2.90 -0.10 7.51
C ARG A 118 -4.07 -0.86 8.14
N ASP A 119 -4.51 -0.44 9.30
CA ASP A 119 -5.59 -1.11 10.03
C ASP A 119 -6.91 -0.98 9.26
N THR A 120 -7.21 0.17 8.67
CA THR A 120 -8.37 0.38 7.79
C THR A 120 -8.29 -0.52 6.55
N LEU A 121 -7.15 -0.54 5.87
CA LEU A 121 -6.95 -1.39 4.69
C LEU A 121 -7.14 -2.87 5.00
N ARG A 122 -6.56 -3.34 6.12
CA ARG A 122 -6.72 -4.73 6.57
C ARG A 122 -8.15 -5.06 6.94
N ALA A 123 -8.86 -4.14 7.60
CA ALA A 123 -10.27 -4.32 7.94
C ALA A 123 -11.15 -4.44 6.69
N LEU A 124 -10.92 -3.61 5.66
CA LEU A 124 -11.61 -3.72 4.37
C LEU A 124 -11.36 -5.09 3.73
N LEU A 125 -10.10 -5.52 3.62
CA LEU A 125 -9.72 -6.81 3.03
C LEU A 125 -10.29 -8.00 3.82
N HIS A 126 -10.32 -7.92 5.15
CA HIS A 126 -10.89 -8.96 6.00
C HIS A 126 -12.38 -9.12 5.80
N ASN A 127 -13.08 -8.03 5.53
CA ASN A 127 -14.53 -8.02 5.27
C ASN A 127 -14.88 -8.19 3.79
N HIS A 128 -13.93 -8.64 2.95
CA HIS A 128 -14.13 -8.84 1.51
C HIS A 128 -14.60 -7.59 0.77
N ILE A 129 -14.23 -6.41 1.25
CA ILE A 129 -14.47 -5.13 0.59
C ILE A 129 -13.23 -4.77 -0.22
N VAL A 130 -13.41 -4.36 -1.48
CA VAL A 130 -12.30 -3.95 -2.35
C VAL A 130 -11.88 -2.51 -2.02
N PRO A 131 -10.69 -2.27 -1.48
CA PRO A 131 -10.19 -0.92 -1.26
C PRO A 131 -9.89 -0.24 -2.60
N VAL A 132 -10.39 0.99 -2.78
CA VAL A 132 -10.05 1.87 -3.89
C VAL A 132 -9.28 3.06 -3.33
N ILE A 133 -7.98 3.07 -3.57
CA ILE A 133 -7.03 4.03 -3.02
C ILE A 133 -6.68 5.06 -4.09
N ASN A 134 -6.64 6.33 -3.73
CA ASN A 134 -6.11 7.41 -4.56
C ASN A 134 -5.34 8.42 -3.71
N GLU A 135 -4.52 9.26 -4.35
CA GLU A 135 -3.93 10.40 -3.69
C GLU A 135 -5.03 11.42 -3.35
N ASN A 136 -4.92 12.06 -2.18
CA ASN A 136 -5.78 13.18 -1.82
C ASN A 136 -5.28 14.46 -2.50
N ASP A 137 -5.45 14.53 -3.81
CA ASP A 137 -5.02 15.65 -4.65
C ASP A 137 -5.62 17.00 -4.23
N ALA A 138 -6.73 17.00 -3.48
CA ALA A 138 -7.37 18.25 -3.03
C ALA A 138 -6.53 19.00 -1.99
N VAL A 139 -5.67 18.30 -1.24
CA VAL A 139 -4.81 18.87 -0.20
C VAL A 139 -3.32 18.65 -0.48
N ALA A 140 -2.96 17.84 -1.47
CA ALA A 140 -1.59 17.61 -1.86
C ALA A 140 -0.99 18.87 -2.49
N THR A 141 0.23 19.26 -2.06
CA THR A 141 0.97 20.39 -2.62
C THR A 141 1.91 19.93 -3.72
N ALA A 142 2.25 20.84 -4.66
CA ALA A 142 3.13 20.53 -5.79
C ALA A 142 4.55 20.12 -5.37
N GLU A 143 4.99 20.53 -4.19
CA GLU A 143 6.31 20.22 -3.61
C GLU A 143 6.33 18.83 -2.97
N ILE A 144 5.15 18.30 -2.61
CA ILE A 144 4.97 17.01 -1.96
C ILE A 144 4.30 16.02 -2.93
N LYS A 145 4.47 16.22 -4.23
CA LYS A 145 3.98 15.20 -5.18
C LYS A 145 4.64 13.88 -4.84
N VAL A 146 3.86 12.91 -4.42
CA VAL A 146 4.23 11.48 -4.51
C VAL A 146 4.42 11.15 -6.00
N GLY A 147 4.87 12.05 -6.77
CA GLY A 147 5.26 12.01 -8.16
C GLY A 147 4.30 11.29 -9.10
N ASP A 148 3.44 10.41 -8.59
CA ASP A 148 2.52 9.58 -9.35
C ASP A 148 1.98 8.48 -8.41
N ASN A 149 0.80 8.00 -8.67
CA ASN A 149 0.19 6.88 -7.96
C ASN A 149 0.99 5.55 -8.08
N ASP A 150 2.09 5.51 -8.83
CA ASP A 150 2.99 4.36 -8.83
C ASP A 150 3.63 4.17 -7.45
N ASN A 151 4.24 5.22 -6.88
CA ASN A 151 4.80 5.16 -5.53
C ASN A 151 3.74 4.92 -4.45
N LEU A 152 2.56 5.56 -4.57
CA LEU A 152 1.44 5.28 -3.68
C LEU A 152 1.02 3.81 -3.74
N SER A 153 1.07 3.18 -4.91
CA SER A 153 0.73 1.77 -5.07
C SER A 153 1.73 0.82 -4.40
N ALA A 154 3.03 1.16 -4.43
CA ALA A 154 4.05 0.42 -3.69
C ALA A 154 3.81 0.50 -2.17
N LEU A 155 3.48 1.70 -1.67
CA LEU A 155 3.13 1.90 -0.26
C LEU A 155 1.84 1.16 0.13
N ALA A 156 0.80 1.22 -0.72
CA ALA A 156 -0.44 0.45 -0.52
C ALA A 156 -0.19 -1.06 -0.50
N ALA A 157 0.72 -1.56 -1.33
CA ALA A 157 1.13 -2.96 -1.34
C ALA A 157 1.83 -3.36 -0.03
N MET A 158 2.68 -2.51 0.49
CA MET A 158 3.32 -2.71 1.81
C MET A 158 2.30 -2.68 2.95
N LEU A 159 1.37 -1.71 2.96
CA LEU A 159 0.29 -1.60 3.96
C LEU A 159 -0.59 -2.84 3.98
N GLY A 160 -1.00 -3.31 2.81
CA GLY A 160 -1.88 -4.48 2.63
C GLY A 160 -1.18 -5.82 2.82
N GLY A 161 0.15 -5.85 2.90
CA GLY A 161 0.93 -7.08 2.90
C GLY A 161 0.71 -7.86 1.60
N ALA A 162 0.78 -7.17 0.46
CA ALA A 162 0.50 -7.76 -0.84
C ALA A 162 1.57 -8.78 -1.26
N ASP A 163 1.15 -9.80 -1.97
CA ASP A 163 2.05 -10.77 -2.63
C ASP A 163 2.59 -10.20 -3.94
N LYS A 164 1.75 -9.43 -4.64
CA LYS A 164 2.09 -8.86 -5.95
C LYS A 164 1.56 -7.43 -6.10
N LEU A 165 2.32 -6.61 -6.82
CA LEU A 165 1.92 -5.29 -7.30
C LEU A 165 1.89 -5.30 -8.84
N LEU A 166 0.75 -5.05 -9.44
CA LEU A 166 0.57 -4.92 -10.88
C LEU A 166 0.44 -3.45 -11.27
N LEU A 167 1.44 -2.94 -11.99
CA LEU A 167 1.45 -1.59 -12.54
C LEU A 167 0.96 -1.64 -13.99
N LEU A 168 -0.29 -1.30 -14.22
CA LEU A 168 -0.86 -1.23 -15.56
C LEU A 168 -0.51 0.09 -16.24
N THR A 169 -0.06 -0.01 -17.50
CA THR A 169 0.40 1.10 -18.32
C THR A 169 -0.10 0.91 -19.78
N ASP A 170 0.18 1.87 -20.64
CA ASP A 170 -0.07 1.81 -22.08
C ASP A 170 0.97 0.99 -22.85
N GLN A 171 2.11 0.65 -22.23
CA GLN A 171 3.16 -0.19 -22.80
C GLN A 171 3.07 -1.64 -22.31
N GLN A 172 3.67 -2.56 -23.08
CA GLN A 172 3.68 -3.98 -22.73
C GLN A 172 4.53 -4.30 -21.48
N GLY A 173 5.51 -3.47 -21.17
CA GLY A 173 6.46 -3.62 -20.06
C GLY A 173 7.63 -2.69 -20.22
N LEU A 174 8.78 -3.04 -19.62
CA LEU A 174 10.05 -2.36 -19.79
C LEU A 174 10.78 -2.92 -21.02
N PHE A 175 11.29 -2.05 -21.86
CA PHE A 175 12.05 -2.39 -23.06
C PHE A 175 13.51 -1.95 -22.93
N THR A 176 14.37 -2.56 -23.74
CA THR A 176 15.79 -2.21 -23.85
C THR A 176 16.03 -0.79 -24.40
N ALA A 177 15.02 -0.21 -25.08
CA ALA A 177 14.95 1.18 -25.52
C ALA A 177 13.47 1.59 -25.66
N ASP A 178 13.17 2.85 -25.94
CA ASP A 178 11.78 3.27 -26.21
C ASP A 178 11.28 2.66 -27.54
N PRO A 179 10.30 1.72 -27.50
CA PRO A 179 9.83 1.02 -28.69
C PRO A 179 9.13 1.93 -29.71
N ARG A 180 8.74 3.15 -29.30
CA ARG A 180 8.14 4.15 -30.21
C ARG A 180 9.19 4.78 -31.14
N ASN A 181 10.44 4.81 -30.70
CA ASN A 181 11.54 5.45 -31.41
C ASN A 181 12.60 4.44 -31.89
N ASN A 182 12.57 3.20 -31.39
CA ASN A 182 13.51 2.15 -31.73
C ASN A 182 12.77 0.85 -32.04
N PRO A 183 12.67 0.44 -33.31
CA PRO A 183 12.02 -0.79 -33.73
C PRO A 183 12.70 -2.07 -33.20
N ASP A 184 13.99 -2.00 -32.88
CA ASP A 184 14.77 -3.13 -32.36
C ASP A 184 14.71 -3.24 -30.82
N ALA A 185 13.85 -2.44 -30.17
CA ALA A 185 13.68 -2.51 -28.73
C ALA A 185 13.01 -3.83 -28.33
N GLU A 186 13.66 -4.59 -27.47
CA GLU A 186 13.19 -5.87 -26.96
C GLU A 186 12.55 -5.71 -25.57
N LEU A 187 11.48 -6.48 -25.33
CA LEU A 187 10.82 -6.53 -24.02
C LEU A 187 11.72 -7.27 -23.02
N ILE A 188 12.00 -6.65 -21.89
CA ILE A 188 12.68 -7.27 -20.75
C ILE A 188 11.63 -8.02 -19.95
N SER A 189 11.67 -9.36 -19.94
CA SER A 189 10.65 -10.18 -19.27
C SER A 189 10.85 -10.27 -17.76
N ASP A 190 12.11 -10.36 -17.30
CA ASP A 190 12.45 -10.59 -15.90
C ASP A 190 13.60 -9.68 -15.43
N VAL A 191 13.42 -9.12 -14.24
CA VAL A 191 14.39 -8.23 -13.58
C VAL A 191 14.61 -8.68 -12.15
N HIS A 192 15.83 -9.07 -11.82
CA HIS A 192 16.22 -9.48 -10.46
C HIS A 192 16.85 -8.33 -9.67
N VAL A 193 17.50 -7.38 -10.34
CA VAL A 193 18.17 -6.23 -9.72
C VAL A 193 17.85 -4.98 -10.53
N ILE A 194 17.41 -3.92 -9.84
CA ILE A 194 17.20 -2.60 -10.45
C ILE A 194 18.47 -1.77 -10.20
N ASP A 195 19.39 -1.84 -11.14
CA ASP A 195 20.65 -1.10 -11.12
C ASP A 195 20.56 0.25 -11.88
N ASP A 196 21.65 0.99 -11.91
CA ASP A 196 21.70 2.29 -12.58
C ASP A 196 21.60 2.15 -14.11
N ALA A 197 22.05 1.04 -14.69
CA ALA A 197 21.92 0.77 -16.12
C ALA A 197 20.44 0.63 -16.49
N LEU A 198 19.68 -0.15 -15.71
CA LEU A 198 18.24 -0.32 -15.91
C LEU A 198 17.47 0.99 -15.70
N ARG A 199 17.87 1.80 -14.70
CA ARG A 199 17.28 3.14 -14.46
C ARG A 199 17.50 4.08 -15.65
N SER A 200 18.65 4.01 -16.28
CA SER A 200 18.98 4.81 -17.46
C SER A 200 18.13 4.46 -18.67
N LEU A 201 17.77 3.18 -18.86
CA LEU A 201 16.87 2.73 -19.94
C LEU A 201 15.45 3.33 -19.81
N ALA A 202 15.01 3.62 -18.59
CA ALA A 202 13.70 4.21 -18.35
C ALA A 202 13.59 5.72 -18.68
N GLY A 203 14.59 6.30 -19.33
CA GLY A 203 14.62 7.72 -19.66
C GLY A 203 14.97 8.59 -18.47
N GLY A 204 15.97 8.16 -17.69
CA GLY A 204 16.44 8.84 -16.49
C GLY A 204 16.91 10.26 -16.75
N SER A 205 16.01 11.22 -16.64
CA SER A 205 16.44 12.54 -16.21
C SER A 205 16.71 12.44 -14.70
N VAL A 206 17.92 12.75 -14.31
CA VAL A 206 18.37 12.89 -12.92
C VAL A 206 17.54 13.94 -12.14
N SER A 207 16.63 14.62 -12.80
CA SER A 207 15.80 15.73 -12.31
C SER A 207 14.38 15.32 -11.90
N GLY A 208 14.07 14.17 -11.40
CA GLY A 208 12.88 13.86 -10.57
C GLY A 208 11.49 14.46 -10.93
N LEU A 209 11.32 15.10 -12.07
CA LEU A 209 10.16 15.93 -12.45
C LEU A 209 9.28 15.31 -13.54
N GLY A 210 9.39 14.00 -13.79
CA GLY A 210 8.57 13.30 -14.77
C GLY A 210 7.22 12.86 -14.18
N THR A 211 6.14 13.36 -14.75
CA THR A 211 4.78 12.92 -14.41
C THR A 211 4.50 11.55 -15.01
N GLY A 212 4.61 10.47 -14.21
CA GLY A 212 4.04 9.15 -14.54
C GLY A 212 4.74 8.32 -15.63
N GLY A 213 6.04 8.46 -15.82
CA GLY A 213 6.83 7.71 -16.80
C GLY A 213 7.30 6.32 -16.32
N MET A 214 8.11 5.64 -17.14
CA MET A 214 8.71 4.36 -16.76
C MET A 214 9.64 4.51 -15.54
N SER A 215 10.30 5.66 -15.36
CA SER A 215 11.16 5.94 -14.21
C SER A 215 10.43 5.89 -12.87
N THR A 216 9.19 6.42 -12.79
CA THR A 216 8.39 6.34 -11.56
C THR A 216 7.93 4.91 -11.27
N LYS A 217 7.65 4.12 -12.32
CA LYS A 217 7.33 2.71 -12.19
C LYS A 217 8.53 1.88 -11.69
N LEU A 218 9.73 2.18 -12.19
CA LEU A 218 10.94 1.54 -11.67
C LEU A 218 11.23 1.93 -10.22
N GLN A 219 10.97 3.18 -9.83
CA GLN A 219 11.10 3.60 -8.44
C GLN A 219 10.10 2.85 -7.53
N ALA A 220 8.84 2.77 -7.94
CA ALA A 220 7.82 2.02 -7.21
C ALA A 220 8.17 0.52 -7.14
N ALA A 221 8.68 -0.06 -8.24
CA ALA A 221 9.13 -1.44 -8.27
C ALA A 221 10.30 -1.69 -7.31
N ASP A 222 11.30 -0.79 -7.26
CA ASP A 222 12.43 -0.90 -6.34
C ASP A 222 11.96 -0.89 -4.86
N VAL A 223 11.06 0.03 -4.52
CA VAL A 223 10.48 0.12 -3.16
C VAL A 223 9.72 -1.16 -2.79
N ALA A 224 8.84 -1.64 -3.67
CA ALA A 224 8.03 -2.83 -3.42
C ALA A 224 8.86 -4.12 -3.40
N CYS A 225 9.83 -4.30 -4.32
CA CYS A 225 10.70 -5.47 -4.35
C CYS A 225 11.59 -5.56 -3.11
N ARG A 226 12.12 -4.44 -2.62
CA ARG A 226 12.82 -4.38 -1.34
C ARG A 226 11.92 -4.72 -0.16
N ALA A 227 10.61 -4.46 -0.26
CA ALA A 227 9.63 -4.87 0.75
C ALA A 227 9.17 -6.33 0.63
N GLY A 228 9.74 -7.11 -0.29
CA GLY A 228 9.42 -8.52 -0.46
C GLY A 228 8.17 -8.77 -1.32
N ILE A 229 7.83 -7.85 -2.21
CA ILE A 229 6.66 -7.90 -3.08
C ILE A 229 7.11 -8.01 -4.52
N ASP A 230 6.60 -8.99 -5.26
CA ASP A 230 6.83 -9.08 -6.70
C ASP A 230 6.08 -7.96 -7.43
N VAL A 231 6.74 -7.31 -8.38
CA VAL A 231 6.11 -6.25 -9.18
C VAL A 231 6.05 -6.65 -10.64
N ILE A 232 4.91 -6.42 -11.26
CA ILE A 232 4.70 -6.66 -12.70
C ILE A 232 4.30 -5.34 -13.36
N ILE A 233 5.01 -4.95 -14.41
CA ILE A 233 4.63 -3.86 -15.30
C ILE A 233 4.07 -4.48 -16.57
N ALA A 234 2.81 -4.15 -16.92
CA ALA A 234 2.15 -4.75 -18.05
C ALA A 234 1.15 -3.78 -18.73
N SER A 235 0.78 -4.10 -19.97
CA SER A 235 -0.24 -3.33 -20.69
C SER A 235 -1.62 -3.53 -20.08
N GLY A 236 -2.29 -2.41 -19.74
CA GLY A 236 -3.67 -2.42 -19.31
C GLY A 236 -4.67 -2.83 -20.41
N SER A 237 -4.28 -2.76 -21.67
CA SER A 237 -5.11 -3.20 -22.81
C SER A 237 -5.08 -4.72 -23.05
N ARG A 238 -4.17 -5.47 -22.39
CA ARG A 238 -4.08 -6.91 -22.52
C ARG A 238 -5.29 -7.60 -21.90
N THR A 239 -6.00 -8.39 -22.66
CA THR A 239 -7.12 -9.20 -22.17
C THR A 239 -6.62 -10.22 -21.16
N GLY A 240 -7.29 -10.32 -20.00
CA GLY A 240 -6.97 -11.31 -18.96
C GLY A 240 -5.71 -11.00 -18.14
N VAL A 241 -5.13 -9.80 -18.25
CA VAL A 241 -3.85 -9.44 -17.61
C VAL A 241 -3.85 -9.69 -16.10
N ILE A 242 -4.92 -9.37 -15.40
CA ILE A 242 -5.03 -9.55 -13.94
C ILE A 242 -5.06 -11.04 -13.58
N SER A 243 -5.83 -11.83 -14.34
CA SER A 243 -5.90 -13.29 -14.13
C SER A 243 -4.55 -13.95 -14.41
N ASP A 244 -3.90 -13.60 -15.53
CA ASP A 244 -2.60 -14.15 -15.91
C ASP A 244 -1.53 -13.87 -14.84
N VAL A 245 -1.54 -12.66 -14.25
CA VAL A 245 -0.60 -12.29 -13.18
C VAL A 245 -0.84 -13.11 -11.91
N ILE A 246 -2.10 -13.34 -11.50
CA ILE A 246 -2.41 -14.17 -10.33
C ILE A 246 -1.98 -15.62 -10.58
N GLU A 247 -2.25 -16.15 -11.76
CA GLU A 247 -1.86 -17.49 -12.16
C GLU A 247 -0.34 -17.67 -12.37
N GLY A 248 0.44 -16.59 -12.33
CA GLY A 248 1.89 -16.61 -12.51
C GLY A 248 2.36 -16.83 -13.95
N LYS A 249 1.48 -16.58 -14.93
CA LYS A 249 1.84 -16.63 -16.34
C LYS A 249 2.80 -15.48 -16.70
N PRO A 250 3.67 -15.67 -17.72
CA PRO A 250 4.56 -14.61 -18.17
C PRO A 250 3.78 -13.45 -18.79
N VAL A 251 3.85 -12.28 -18.17
CA VAL A 251 3.16 -11.07 -18.59
C VAL A 251 4.06 -9.87 -18.36
N GLY A 252 4.28 -9.07 -19.39
CA GLY A 252 5.03 -7.83 -19.25
C GLY A 252 6.46 -8.02 -18.74
N THR A 253 6.87 -7.17 -17.82
CA THR A 253 8.14 -7.24 -17.11
C THR A 253 7.89 -7.57 -15.65
N ARG A 254 8.46 -8.65 -15.15
CA ARG A 254 8.43 -9.04 -13.74
C ARG A 254 9.70 -8.60 -13.03
N PHE A 255 9.54 -7.91 -11.93
CA PHE A 255 10.58 -7.55 -10.99
C PHE A 255 10.44 -8.43 -9.75
N HIS A 256 11.48 -9.18 -9.44
CA HIS A 256 11.44 -10.15 -8.36
C HIS A 256 11.69 -9.51 -7.01
N ALA A 257 10.96 -9.95 -6.00
CA ALA A 257 11.18 -9.59 -4.61
C ALA A 257 12.63 -9.89 -4.18
N GLN A 258 13.30 -8.92 -3.57
CA GLN A 258 14.71 -9.03 -3.20
C GLN A 258 14.93 -9.67 -1.83
N GLN A 259 13.92 -9.61 -0.95
CA GLN A 259 14.00 -10.07 0.43
C GLN A 259 12.67 -10.66 0.89
N SER A 260 12.71 -11.47 1.94
CA SER A 260 11.47 -11.93 2.56
C SER A 260 10.78 -10.76 3.30
N PRO A 261 9.43 -10.74 3.37
CA PRO A 261 8.70 -9.75 4.17
C PRO A 261 9.15 -9.70 5.64
N LEU A 262 9.64 -10.82 6.17
CA LEU A 262 10.14 -10.93 7.53
C LEU A 262 11.45 -10.14 7.75
N GLU A 263 12.39 -10.18 6.79
CA GLU A 263 13.67 -9.46 6.90
C GLU A 263 13.47 -7.95 6.81
N ASN A 264 12.52 -7.49 5.98
CA ASN A 264 12.17 -6.09 5.90
C ASN A 264 11.52 -5.58 7.19
N ARG A 265 10.62 -6.38 7.78
CA ARG A 265 10.04 -6.09 9.09
C ARG A 265 11.10 -5.96 10.17
N LYS A 266 12.10 -6.85 10.17
CA LYS A 266 13.25 -6.78 11.07
C LYS A 266 14.00 -5.45 10.93
N ARG A 267 14.33 -5.05 9.70
CA ARG A 267 15.01 -3.78 9.46
C ARG A 267 14.20 -2.58 9.93
N TRP A 268 12.89 -2.58 9.70
CA TRP A 268 12.02 -1.48 10.08
C TRP A 268 11.90 -1.36 11.61
N ILE A 269 11.79 -2.48 12.32
CA ILE A 269 11.70 -2.51 13.79
C ILE A 269 13.07 -2.19 14.43
N PHE A 270 14.15 -2.80 13.95
CA PHE A 270 15.48 -2.55 14.53
C PHE A 270 16.16 -1.28 13.98
N GLY A 271 15.67 -0.69 12.92
CA GLY A 271 16.23 0.51 12.31
C GLY A 271 16.00 1.81 13.10
N ALA A 272 15.14 1.77 14.13
CA ALA A 272 14.86 2.91 14.98
C ALA A 272 15.23 2.56 16.45
N PRO A 273 15.85 3.49 17.19
CA PRO A 273 16.05 3.30 18.62
C PRO A 273 14.70 3.17 19.33
N PRO A 274 14.56 2.31 20.35
CA PRO A 274 13.34 2.19 21.13
C PRO A 274 13.00 3.52 21.83
N ALA A 275 11.78 3.99 21.65
CA ALA A 275 11.27 5.21 22.29
C ALA A 275 10.86 4.98 23.76
N GLY A 276 10.65 3.72 24.14
CA GLY A 276 10.26 3.32 25.49
C GLY A 276 10.44 1.84 25.73
N GLU A 277 10.04 1.41 26.94
CA GLU A 277 10.24 0.06 27.42
C GLU A 277 8.99 -0.46 28.14
N LEU A 278 8.66 -1.73 27.89
CA LEU A 278 7.64 -2.49 28.64
C LEU A 278 8.31 -3.63 29.41
N THR A 279 8.05 -3.72 30.70
CA THR A 279 8.40 -4.89 31.49
C THR A 279 7.21 -5.84 31.58
N VAL A 280 7.41 -7.11 31.28
CA VAL A 280 6.35 -8.12 31.22
C VAL A 280 6.57 -9.23 32.24
N ASP A 281 5.46 -9.87 32.66
CA ASP A 281 5.51 -11.02 33.54
C ASP A 281 5.93 -12.33 32.84
N ASP A 282 6.15 -13.38 33.64
CA ASP A 282 6.62 -14.68 33.13
C ASP A 282 5.58 -15.36 32.21
N GLY A 283 4.29 -15.11 32.42
CA GLY A 283 3.23 -15.62 31.54
C GLY A 283 3.27 -15.00 30.14
N ALA A 284 3.48 -13.68 30.07
CA ALA A 284 3.66 -12.97 28.79
C ALA A 284 5.01 -13.32 28.15
N LEU A 285 6.06 -13.48 28.94
CA LEU A 285 7.37 -13.96 28.47
C LEU A 285 7.25 -15.29 27.75
N ALA A 286 6.65 -16.30 28.39
CA ALA A 286 6.42 -17.61 27.79
C ALA A 286 5.51 -17.53 26.53
N ALA A 287 4.48 -16.69 26.57
CA ALA A 287 3.60 -16.50 25.40
C ALA A 287 4.35 -15.93 24.19
N ILE A 288 5.24 -14.98 24.40
CA ILE A 288 6.02 -14.35 23.32
C ILE A 288 7.07 -15.32 22.77
N ILE A 289 7.91 -15.90 23.64
CA ILE A 289 9.06 -16.70 23.24
C ILE A 289 8.66 -18.08 22.71
N GLU A 290 7.80 -18.79 23.46
CA GLU A 290 7.49 -20.19 23.16
C GLU A 290 6.35 -20.35 22.16
N ARG A 291 5.34 -19.46 22.20
CA ARG A 291 4.13 -19.56 21.40
C ARG A 291 4.06 -18.55 20.26
N GLY A 292 5.02 -17.63 20.15
CA GLY A 292 4.99 -16.56 19.14
C GLY A 292 3.74 -15.70 19.21
N SER A 293 3.19 -15.49 20.42
CA SER A 293 1.94 -14.77 20.63
C SER A 293 2.15 -13.26 20.69
N SER A 294 1.09 -12.49 20.39
CA SER A 294 1.06 -11.05 20.63
C SER A 294 1.13 -10.73 22.13
N LEU A 295 1.70 -9.57 22.47
CA LEU A 295 1.69 -9.09 23.85
C LEU A 295 0.33 -8.47 24.18
N LEU A 296 -0.35 -9.01 25.19
CA LEU A 296 -1.58 -8.48 25.73
C LEU A 296 -1.31 -7.50 26.88
N PRO A 297 -2.17 -6.49 27.12
CA PRO A 297 -2.02 -5.54 28.22
C PRO A 297 -1.91 -6.21 29.58
N LYS A 298 -2.63 -7.32 29.80
CA LYS A 298 -2.62 -8.07 31.08
C LYS A 298 -1.22 -8.51 31.52
N GLY A 299 -0.34 -8.82 30.55
CA GLY A 299 1.04 -9.26 30.84
C GLY A 299 2.02 -8.14 31.16
N ILE A 300 1.62 -6.87 31.03
CA ILE A 300 2.49 -5.70 31.25
C ILE A 300 2.48 -5.33 32.73
N ARG A 301 3.69 -5.15 33.31
CA ARG A 301 3.90 -4.83 34.71
C ARG A 301 4.46 -3.42 34.95
N ALA A 302 5.29 -2.91 34.02
CA ALA A 302 5.82 -1.56 34.09
C ALA A 302 6.02 -0.97 32.69
N ILE A 303 5.95 0.35 32.59
CA ILE A 303 6.17 1.13 31.39
C ILE A 303 7.15 2.25 31.67
N GLN A 304 8.19 2.38 30.86
CA GLN A 304 9.19 3.43 30.93
C GLN A 304 9.26 4.19 29.62
N GLY A 305 9.55 5.49 29.69
CA GLY A 305 9.62 6.39 28.56
C GLY A 305 8.27 6.99 28.16
N ASN A 306 8.32 7.89 27.19
CA ASN A 306 7.17 8.49 26.54
C ASN A 306 7.25 8.14 25.05
N PHE A 307 6.24 7.47 24.56
CA PHE A 307 6.16 7.03 23.17
C PHE A 307 4.75 7.19 22.62
N SER A 308 4.67 7.45 21.34
CA SER A 308 3.43 7.52 20.57
C SER A 308 3.04 6.14 20.06
N ARG A 309 1.80 6.00 19.61
CA ARG A 309 1.36 4.85 18.84
C ARG A 309 2.22 4.71 17.57
N GLY A 310 2.68 3.50 17.26
CA GLY A 310 3.53 3.24 16.08
C GLY A 310 5.03 3.35 16.36
N GLU A 311 5.45 3.83 17.52
CA GLU A 311 6.86 3.84 17.85
C GLU A 311 7.35 2.47 18.30
N VAL A 312 8.64 2.24 18.07
CA VAL A 312 9.31 1.00 18.49
C VAL A 312 9.58 1.06 19.98
N ILE A 313 9.21 0.01 20.67
CA ILE A 313 9.43 -0.16 22.11
C ILE A 313 10.20 -1.45 22.36
N ARG A 314 10.96 -1.45 23.44
CA ARG A 314 11.68 -2.62 23.97
C ARG A 314 10.77 -3.37 24.93
N ILE A 315 10.81 -4.70 24.89
CA ILE A 315 10.07 -5.57 25.80
C ILE A 315 11.09 -6.34 26.63
N ARG A 316 10.95 -6.27 27.96
CA ARG A 316 11.86 -6.91 28.92
C ARG A 316 11.15 -7.83 29.90
N SER A 317 11.86 -8.82 30.39
CA SER A 317 11.41 -9.62 31.53
C SER A 317 11.51 -8.85 32.84
N LEU A 318 10.91 -9.38 33.92
CA LEU A 318 11.04 -8.87 35.27
C LEU A 318 12.51 -8.84 35.78
N GLN A 319 13.35 -9.73 35.24
CA GLN A 319 14.78 -9.82 35.54
C GLN A 319 15.64 -8.86 34.69
N GLY A 320 15.01 -8.01 33.84
CA GLY A 320 15.70 -7.02 33.03
C GLY A 320 16.33 -7.58 31.72
N ARG A 321 16.03 -8.84 31.35
CA ARG A 321 16.49 -9.42 30.09
C ARG A 321 15.69 -8.86 28.94
N ASP A 322 16.37 -8.45 27.87
CA ASP A 322 15.71 -8.06 26.60
C ASP A 322 15.08 -9.30 25.96
N ILE A 323 13.77 -9.21 25.67
CA ILE A 323 12.96 -10.30 25.12
C ILE A 323 12.67 -10.06 23.64
N ALA A 324 12.22 -8.84 23.34
CA ALA A 324 11.75 -8.49 22.00
C ALA A 324 11.78 -6.97 21.78
N HIS A 325 11.71 -6.58 20.51
CA HIS A 325 11.35 -5.23 20.10
C HIS A 325 10.06 -5.31 19.29
N GLY A 326 9.19 -4.31 19.47
CA GLY A 326 7.92 -4.29 18.74
C GLY A 326 7.33 -2.91 18.60
N VAL A 327 6.31 -2.80 17.76
CA VAL A 327 5.61 -1.55 17.49
C VAL A 327 4.44 -1.42 18.45
N SER A 328 4.41 -0.32 19.19
CA SER A 328 3.34 -0.06 20.16
C SER A 328 2.01 0.23 19.46
N ARG A 329 0.94 -0.42 19.92
CA ARG A 329 -0.43 -0.16 19.44
C ARG A 329 -1.10 1.00 20.16
N TYR A 330 -0.59 1.39 21.32
CA TYR A 330 -1.11 2.48 22.14
C TYR A 330 0.05 3.40 22.52
N ASN A 331 -0.22 4.68 22.74
CA ASN A 331 0.77 5.58 23.30
C ASN A 331 1.07 5.22 24.77
N SER A 332 2.14 5.79 25.32
CA SER A 332 2.60 5.48 26.67
C SER A 332 1.55 5.74 27.76
N ASP A 333 0.72 6.79 27.62
CA ASP A 333 -0.29 7.13 28.63
C ASP A 333 -1.46 6.13 28.60
N ALA A 334 -1.99 5.84 27.43
CA ALA A 334 -3.00 4.79 27.26
C ALA A 334 -2.47 3.43 27.71
N MET A 335 -1.19 3.12 27.41
CA MET A 335 -0.56 1.87 27.81
C MET A 335 -0.48 1.74 29.34
N ARG A 336 -0.18 2.85 30.07
CA ARG A 336 -0.18 2.88 31.54
C ARG A 336 -1.57 2.60 32.13
N MET A 337 -2.63 3.09 31.45
CA MET A 337 -4.00 2.87 31.91
C MET A 337 -4.46 1.42 31.72
N ILE A 338 -4.07 0.77 30.61
CA ILE A 338 -4.53 -0.59 30.29
C ILE A 338 -3.60 -1.69 30.82
N ALA A 339 -2.39 -1.37 31.29
CA ALA A 339 -1.44 -2.35 31.80
C ALA A 339 -2.04 -3.17 32.96
N GLY A 340 -1.87 -4.49 32.90
CA GLY A 340 -2.44 -5.42 33.88
C GLY A 340 -3.92 -5.76 33.68
N HIS A 341 -4.63 -5.06 32.78
CA HIS A 341 -6.05 -5.29 32.50
C HIS A 341 -6.26 -6.29 31.36
N HIS A 342 -7.42 -6.94 31.35
CA HIS A 342 -7.83 -7.80 30.24
C HIS A 342 -8.14 -6.98 28.99
N SER A 343 -7.84 -7.53 27.80
CA SER A 343 -8.08 -6.86 26.52
C SER A 343 -9.53 -6.41 26.32
N GLN A 344 -10.50 -7.14 26.87
CA GLN A 344 -11.93 -6.77 26.81
C GLN A 344 -12.27 -5.49 27.56
N GLN A 345 -11.42 -5.04 28.47
CA GLN A 345 -11.61 -3.82 29.26
C GLN A 345 -11.01 -2.56 28.62
N ILE A 346 -10.27 -2.70 27.51
CA ILE A 346 -9.58 -1.59 26.87
C ILE A 346 -10.55 -0.47 26.51
N SER A 347 -11.64 -0.82 25.83
CA SER A 347 -12.64 0.16 25.39
C SER A 347 -13.32 0.86 26.56
N ASP A 348 -13.58 0.15 27.67
CA ASP A 348 -14.17 0.73 28.88
C ASP A 348 -13.22 1.68 29.58
N ILE A 349 -11.90 1.37 29.58
CA ILE A 349 -10.86 2.16 30.25
C ILE A 349 -10.50 3.41 29.46
N LEU A 350 -10.33 3.27 28.13
CA LEU A 350 -9.84 4.34 27.28
C LEU A 350 -10.94 5.13 26.57
N GLY A 351 -12.15 4.57 26.43
CA GLY A 351 -13.21 5.10 25.56
C GLY A 351 -13.00 4.81 24.06
N TYR A 352 -11.93 4.08 23.71
CA TYR A 352 -11.62 3.65 22.34
C TYR A 352 -10.74 2.41 22.36
N GLU A 353 -10.59 1.75 21.20
CA GLU A 353 -9.77 0.56 21.05
C GLU A 353 -9.07 0.52 19.68
N TYR A 354 -7.76 0.22 19.66
CA TYR A 354 -6.98 -0.08 18.45
C TYR A 354 -6.74 -1.60 18.28
N GLY A 355 -7.58 -2.41 18.90
CA GLY A 355 -7.49 -3.85 18.95
C GLY A 355 -6.97 -4.38 20.30
N PRO A 356 -7.09 -5.69 20.54
CA PRO A 356 -6.97 -6.31 21.85
C PRO A 356 -5.53 -6.45 22.36
N VAL A 357 -4.52 -6.03 21.58
CA VAL A 357 -3.10 -6.29 21.88
C VAL A 357 -2.33 -4.99 22.11
N ALA A 358 -1.36 -5.04 23.02
CA ALA A 358 -0.40 -3.96 23.22
C ALA A 358 0.65 -3.91 22.11
N VAL A 359 1.15 -5.09 21.69
CA VAL A 359 2.06 -5.27 20.55
C VAL A 359 1.63 -6.52 19.79
N HIS A 360 1.40 -6.39 18.49
CA HIS A 360 1.01 -7.51 17.65
C HIS A 360 2.22 -8.39 17.31
N ARG A 361 2.06 -9.73 17.29
CA ARG A 361 3.15 -10.66 16.94
C ARG A 361 3.79 -10.37 15.59
N ASP A 362 2.99 -9.94 14.62
CA ASP A 362 3.50 -9.57 13.29
C ASP A 362 4.30 -8.26 13.29
N ASP A 363 4.17 -7.43 14.31
CA ASP A 363 4.89 -6.18 14.52
C ASP A 363 5.93 -6.31 15.65
N MET A 364 6.36 -7.54 15.98
CA MET A 364 7.29 -7.84 17.04
C MET A 364 8.39 -8.81 16.56
N ILE A 365 9.59 -8.61 17.05
CA ILE A 365 10.75 -9.48 16.80
C ILE A 365 11.36 -9.88 18.13
N VAL A 366 11.44 -11.17 18.36
CA VAL A 366 12.09 -11.77 19.52
C VAL A 366 13.60 -11.66 19.37
N SER A 367 14.29 -11.26 20.45
CA SER A 367 15.75 -11.06 20.51
C SER A 367 16.50 -12.39 20.59
#